data_86bfbff47c3f410faa055b55bfc04102
#
_entry.id   86bfbff47c3f410faa055b55bfc04102
#
_cell.length_a   1.000
_cell.length_b   1.000
_cell.length_c   1.000
_cell.angle_alpha   90.00
_cell.angle_beta   90.00
_cell.angle_gamma   90.00
#
_symmetry.space_group_name_H-M   'P 1'
#
loop_
_entity.id
_entity.type
_entity.pdbx_description
1 polymer ?
#
loop_
_entity_poly.entity_id
_entity_poly.type
_entity_poly.pdbx_seq_one_letter_code
_entity_poly.pdbx_strand_id
1 'polypeptide(L)'
;QTIKEYEERIAGYESDAALAEQHKPQGEDKFCPMTIKGVTFTEKAAAGEMLLAVCKENTLANPVEIGSYRGFRMEVYYDTLNTHYCLNLCGKAKHKVELGSDALGNLTRIENELAKIPVKLKVAKTKRTETVEQLQTAKAEVEKPFAFEDELREKTERLNALNIELNLNEKDRSVMDTEPDQSEEQPERKCANRER
;
A
#
# COMPACT_ATOMS: atom_id res chain seq x y z
N GLN A 1 -2.23 0.63 5.74
CA GLN A 1 -0.98 1.32 6.08
C GLN A 1 -0.76 1.28 7.58
N THR A 2 0.45 0.99 8.01
CA THR A 2 0.82 0.92 9.42
C THR A 2 1.12 2.31 9.97
N ILE A 3 0.96 2.51 11.29
CA ILE A 3 1.31 3.78 11.94
C ILE A 3 2.79 4.13 11.65
N LYS A 4 3.68 3.12 11.63
CA LYS A 4 5.09 3.28 11.32
C LYS A 4 5.33 3.87 9.91
N GLU A 5 4.58 3.45 8.90
CA GLU A 5 4.68 4.02 7.54
C GLU A 5 4.27 5.49 7.49
N TYR A 6 3.27 5.89 8.31
CA TYR A 6 2.92 7.30 8.43
C TYR A 6 4.03 8.11 9.13
N GLU A 7 4.67 7.56 10.15
CA GLU A 7 5.77 8.22 10.87
C GLU A 7 6.99 8.42 9.96
N GLU A 8 7.36 7.41 9.18
CA GLU A 8 8.44 7.51 8.20
C GLU A 8 8.12 8.55 7.10
N ARG A 9 6.87 8.58 6.64
CA ARG A 9 6.39 9.56 5.64
C ARG A 9 6.38 10.97 6.18
N ILE A 10 5.93 11.17 7.42
CA ILE A 10 5.94 12.47 8.10
C ILE A 10 7.37 12.97 8.24
N ALA A 11 8.29 12.16 8.73
CA ALA A 11 9.70 12.50 8.86
C ALA A 11 10.34 12.87 7.50
N GLY A 12 9.96 12.15 6.43
CA GLY A 12 10.36 12.48 5.06
C GLY A 12 9.87 13.86 4.62
N TYR A 13 8.57 14.12 4.76
CA TYR A 13 7.98 15.41 4.37
C TYR A 13 8.46 16.58 5.23
N GLU A 14 8.75 16.39 6.52
CA GLU A 14 9.34 17.43 7.37
C GLU A 14 10.74 17.83 6.89
N SER A 15 11.58 16.84 6.58
CA SER A 15 12.90 17.08 6.02
C SER A 15 12.83 17.81 4.67
N ASP A 16 11.94 17.36 3.78
CA ASP A 16 11.81 17.91 2.44
C ASP A 16 11.16 19.30 2.43
N ALA A 17 10.26 19.60 3.38
CA ALA A 17 9.70 20.92 3.56
C ALA A 17 10.79 21.93 4.03
N ALA A 18 11.66 21.51 4.94
CA ALA A 18 12.79 22.32 5.39
C ALA A 18 13.77 22.57 4.23
N LEU A 19 14.09 21.54 3.44
CA LEU A 19 14.95 21.65 2.27
C LEU A 19 14.37 22.63 1.22
N ALA A 20 13.07 22.50 0.92
CA ALA A 20 12.37 23.38 -0.03
C ALA A 20 12.35 24.84 0.43
N GLU A 21 12.23 25.09 1.74
CA GLU A 21 12.23 26.44 2.29
C GLU A 21 13.65 27.05 2.29
N GLN A 22 14.69 26.26 2.61
CA GLN A 22 16.09 26.69 2.54
C GLN A 22 16.50 27.16 1.14
N HIS A 23 15.95 26.52 0.10
CA HIS A 23 16.25 26.81 -1.30
C HIS A 23 15.07 27.53 -1.99
N LYS A 24 14.34 28.34 -1.26
CA LYS A 24 13.26 29.11 -1.82
C LYS A 24 13.77 30.19 -2.78
N PRO A 25 13.11 30.38 -3.95
CA PRO A 25 13.50 31.46 -4.89
C PRO A 25 13.50 32.80 -4.20
N GLN A 26 14.60 33.54 -4.38
CA GLN A 26 14.77 34.92 -3.91
C GLN A 26 14.83 35.83 -5.12
N GLY A 27 14.07 36.91 -5.13
CA GLY A 27 14.07 37.93 -6.20
C GLY A 27 12.79 37.93 -7.05
N GLU A 28 12.80 38.82 -8.08
CA GLU A 28 11.62 39.03 -8.93
C GLU A 28 11.30 37.85 -9.85
N ASP A 29 12.31 37.17 -10.35
CA ASP A 29 12.14 36.05 -11.31
C ASP A 29 11.67 34.74 -10.69
N LYS A 30 11.64 34.61 -9.36
CA LYS A 30 11.17 33.45 -8.61
C LYS A 30 11.63 32.06 -9.14
N PHE A 31 12.80 32.03 -9.79
CA PHE A 31 13.40 30.83 -10.32
C PHE A 31 14.76 30.58 -9.66
N CYS A 32 14.96 29.37 -9.13
CA CYS A 32 16.27 28.95 -8.64
C CYS A 32 17.08 28.32 -9.78
N PRO A 33 18.41 28.43 -9.75
CA PRO A 33 19.26 27.71 -10.69
C PRO A 33 18.95 26.24 -10.69
N MET A 34 18.77 25.64 -11.87
CA MET A 34 18.50 24.22 -12.08
C MET A 34 19.70 23.57 -12.77
N THR A 35 20.20 22.48 -12.22
CA THR A 35 21.30 21.73 -12.84
C THR A 35 20.74 20.52 -13.57
N ILE A 36 21.04 20.39 -14.88
CA ILE A 36 20.65 19.26 -15.72
C ILE A 36 21.87 18.77 -16.48
N LYS A 37 22.18 17.49 -16.41
CA LYS A 37 23.37 16.87 -17.02
C LYS A 37 24.68 17.62 -16.73
N GLY A 38 24.81 18.16 -15.51
CA GLY A 38 25.99 18.89 -15.06
C GLY A 38 26.04 20.37 -15.53
N VAL A 39 25.08 20.85 -16.31
CA VAL A 39 24.96 22.25 -16.73
C VAL A 39 23.94 22.96 -15.86
N THR A 40 24.31 24.12 -15.33
CA THR A 40 23.43 24.95 -14.49
C THR A 40 22.75 26.01 -15.31
N PHE A 41 21.42 26.02 -15.30
CA PHE A 41 20.55 26.98 -15.97
C PHE A 41 20.01 27.99 -14.97
N THR A 42 20.19 29.24 -15.23
CA THR A 42 19.67 30.36 -14.43
C THR A 42 18.37 30.95 -15.03
N GLU A 43 18.11 30.66 -16.30
CA GLU A 43 16.92 31.08 -16.99
C GLU A 43 15.87 30.00 -17.07
N LYS A 44 14.64 30.33 -16.70
CA LYS A 44 13.52 29.36 -16.64
C LYS A 44 13.23 28.72 -17.99
N ALA A 45 13.27 29.51 -19.08
CA ALA A 45 13.01 29.00 -20.42
C ALA A 45 14.05 27.95 -20.85
N ALA A 46 15.33 28.27 -20.72
CA ALA A 46 16.44 27.39 -21.09
C ALA A 46 16.45 26.11 -20.27
N ALA A 47 16.17 26.18 -18.97
CA ALA A 47 16.03 25.01 -18.11
C ALA A 47 14.88 24.09 -18.55
N GLY A 48 13.72 24.67 -18.90
CA GLY A 48 12.56 23.93 -19.37
C GLY A 48 12.78 23.24 -20.73
N GLU A 49 13.44 23.93 -21.68
CA GLU A 49 13.80 23.34 -22.97
C GLU A 49 14.78 22.17 -22.82
N MET A 50 15.80 22.34 -21.96
CA MET A 50 16.76 21.28 -21.69
C MET A 50 16.09 20.08 -21.01
N LEU A 51 15.18 20.30 -20.08
CA LEU A 51 14.40 19.24 -19.44
C LEU A 51 13.61 18.43 -20.48
N LEU A 52 12.93 19.10 -21.42
CA LEU A 52 12.22 18.43 -22.50
C LEU A 52 13.14 17.66 -23.45
N ALA A 53 14.31 18.20 -23.75
CA ALA A 53 15.31 17.50 -24.58
C ALA A 53 15.76 16.21 -23.92
N VAL A 54 16.07 16.25 -22.62
CA VAL A 54 16.47 15.07 -21.84
C VAL A 54 15.33 14.04 -21.75
N CYS A 55 14.08 14.47 -21.61
CA CYS A 55 12.93 13.58 -21.66
C CYS A 55 12.84 12.83 -23.00
N LYS A 56 13.00 13.52 -24.12
CA LYS A 56 12.95 12.91 -25.47
C LYS A 56 14.08 11.89 -25.73
N GLU A 57 15.25 12.12 -25.13
CA GLU A 57 16.39 11.20 -25.22
C GLU A 57 16.19 9.95 -24.32
N ASN A 58 15.41 10.09 -23.25
CA ASN A 58 15.23 9.03 -22.25
C ASN A 58 13.90 8.32 -22.43
N THR A 59 13.93 7.20 -23.14
CA THR A 59 12.74 6.33 -23.38
C THR A 59 12.62 5.19 -22.38
N LEU A 60 13.46 5.16 -21.34
CA LEU A 60 13.50 4.07 -20.37
C LEU A 60 12.39 4.20 -19.32
N ALA A 61 11.79 3.08 -18.98
CA ALA A 61 10.83 3.00 -17.89
C ALA A 61 11.50 3.12 -16.49
N ASN A 62 12.82 2.86 -16.41
CA ASN A 62 13.58 3.01 -15.18
C ASN A 62 13.97 4.47 -14.94
N PRO A 63 13.82 4.99 -13.70
CA PRO A 63 14.25 6.34 -13.37
C PRO A 63 15.75 6.56 -13.59
N VAL A 64 16.11 7.61 -14.32
CA VAL A 64 17.49 8.02 -14.59
C VAL A 64 17.71 9.39 -13.97
N GLU A 65 18.77 9.53 -13.20
CA GLU A 65 19.17 10.79 -12.60
C GLU A 65 19.64 11.76 -13.69
N ILE A 66 19.07 12.97 -13.69
CA ILE A 66 19.36 14.01 -14.68
C ILE A 66 19.98 15.26 -14.09
N GLY A 67 19.94 15.44 -12.77
CA GLY A 67 20.48 16.61 -12.11
C GLY A 67 19.78 16.96 -10.79
N SER A 68 19.75 18.25 -10.47
CA SER A 68 19.17 18.73 -9.21
C SER A 68 18.44 20.06 -9.35
N TYR A 69 17.42 20.27 -8.52
CA TYR A 69 16.69 21.52 -8.41
C TYR A 69 16.27 21.77 -6.95
N ARG A 70 16.57 22.96 -6.43
CA ARG A 70 16.24 23.39 -5.05
C ARG A 70 16.66 22.36 -3.98
N GLY A 71 17.84 21.75 -4.15
CA GLY A 71 18.35 20.72 -3.25
C GLY A 71 17.77 19.32 -3.47
N PHE A 72 16.74 19.17 -4.30
CA PHE A 72 16.18 17.87 -4.67
C PHE A 72 16.93 17.29 -5.87
N ARG A 73 17.27 16.00 -5.81
CA ARG A 73 17.77 15.25 -6.95
C ARG A 73 16.63 14.98 -7.91
N MET A 74 16.87 15.10 -9.21
CA MET A 74 15.89 14.89 -10.27
C MET A 74 16.13 13.58 -10.99
N GLU A 75 15.10 12.73 -11.06
CA GLU A 75 15.10 11.49 -11.83
C GLU A 75 13.96 11.51 -12.84
N VAL A 76 14.24 11.26 -14.11
CA VAL A 76 13.25 11.19 -15.19
C VAL A 76 13.05 9.74 -15.63
N TYR A 77 11.82 9.37 -15.94
CA TYR A 77 11.44 8.08 -16.53
C TYR A 77 10.19 8.23 -17.40
N TYR A 78 10.01 7.27 -18.31
CA TYR A 78 8.80 7.18 -19.13
C TYR A 78 7.79 6.22 -18.50
N ASP A 79 6.61 6.72 -18.16
CA ASP A 79 5.50 5.92 -17.67
C ASP A 79 4.78 5.28 -18.86
N THR A 80 5.06 4.00 -19.12
CA THR A 80 4.52 3.25 -20.26
C THR A 80 3.03 2.99 -20.17
N LEU A 81 2.48 2.95 -18.96
CA LEU A 81 1.05 2.73 -18.74
C LEU A 81 0.23 3.97 -19.10
N ASN A 82 0.73 5.13 -18.69
CA ASN A 82 0.06 6.43 -18.89
C ASN A 82 0.61 7.20 -20.08
N THR A 83 1.61 6.66 -20.79
CA THR A 83 2.21 7.24 -22.01
C THR A 83 2.71 8.66 -21.87
N HIS A 84 3.31 9.01 -20.73
CA HIS A 84 3.90 10.33 -20.48
C HIS A 84 5.20 10.24 -19.67
N TYR A 85 5.99 11.31 -19.73
CA TYR A 85 7.19 11.44 -18.92
C TYR A 85 6.85 11.84 -17.50
N CYS A 86 7.59 11.28 -16.56
CA CYS A 86 7.51 11.59 -15.15
C CYS A 86 8.86 12.05 -14.63
N LEU A 87 8.84 13.02 -13.74
CA LEU A 87 9.98 13.47 -12.98
C LEU A 87 9.77 13.14 -11.49
N ASN A 88 10.73 12.52 -10.86
CA ASN A 88 10.77 12.38 -9.41
C ASN A 88 11.73 13.44 -8.84
N LEU A 89 11.25 14.23 -7.92
CA LEU A 89 12.06 15.08 -7.06
C LEU A 89 12.38 14.26 -5.81
N CYS A 90 13.62 13.83 -5.68
CA CYS A 90 14.10 12.96 -4.63
C CYS A 90 14.78 13.77 -3.53
N GLY A 91 14.08 13.94 -2.42
CA GLY A 91 14.61 14.35 -1.14
C GLY A 91 14.72 13.14 -0.22
N LYS A 92 14.24 13.24 1.00
CA LYS A 92 14.05 12.10 1.89
C LYS A 92 12.80 11.30 1.49
N ALA A 93 11.80 11.97 0.94
CA ALA A 93 10.67 11.37 0.23
C ALA A 93 10.82 11.59 -1.29
N LYS A 94 10.01 10.87 -2.07
CA LYS A 94 9.92 11.06 -3.53
C LYS A 94 8.63 11.82 -3.87
N HIS A 95 8.78 12.87 -4.67
CA HIS A 95 7.68 13.70 -5.15
C HIS A 95 7.56 13.56 -6.67
N LYS A 96 6.51 12.85 -7.12
CA LYS A 96 6.27 12.59 -8.54
C LYS A 96 5.62 13.83 -9.21
N VAL A 97 6.16 14.22 -10.35
CA VAL A 97 5.63 15.25 -11.23
C VAL A 97 5.38 14.67 -12.61
N GLU A 98 4.20 14.84 -13.14
CA GLU A 98 3.87 14.44 -14.51
C GLU A 98 4.25 15.58 -15.47
N LEU A 99 5.09 15.24 -16.46
CA LEU A 99 5.58 16.20 -17.42
C LEU A 99 4.71 16.21 -18.70
N GLY A 100 4.51 17.40 -19.25
CA GLY A 100 3.80 17.60 -20.51
C GLY A 100 4.74 18.04 -21.63
N SER A 101 4.16 18.48 -22.73
CA SER A 101 4.88 18.96 -23.92
C SER A 101 5.36 20.43 -23.80
N ASP A 102 4.89 21.19 -22.81
CA ASP A 102 5.24 22.59 -22.61
C ASP A 102 6.38 22.75 -21.59
N ALA A 103 7.48 23.38 -22.02
CA ALA A 103 8.68 23.60 -21.24
C ALA A 103 8.43 24.43 -19.96
N LEU A 104 7.77 25.53 -20.08
CA LEU A 104 7.47 26.45 -18.96
C LEU A 104 6.41 25.86 -18.01
N GLY A 105 5.42 25.17 -18.59
CA GLY A 105 4.40 24.47 -17.84
C GLY A 105 4.99 23.35 -16.99
N ASN A 106 6.01 22.65 -17.45
CA ASN A 106 6.70 21.62 -16.68
C ASN A 106 7.41 22.19 -15.45
N LEU A 107 8.08 23.33 -15.58
CA LEU A 107 8.70 24.01 -14.45
C LEU A 107 7.66 24.52 -13.45
N THR A 108 6.53 25.01 -13.93
CA THR A 108 5.41 25.40 -13.08
C THR A 108 4.83 24.21 -12.31
N ARG A 109 4.72 23.03 -12.94
CA ARG A 109 4.31 21.79 -12.27
C ARG A 109 5.29 21.36 -11.19
N ILE A 110 6.60 21.47 -11.46
CA ILE A 110 7.66 21.19 -10.47
C ILE A 110 7.52 22.12 -9.26
N GLU A 111 7.39 23.41 -9.47
CA GLU A 111 7.21 24.39 -8.39
C GLU A 111 5.92 24.12 -7.58
N ASN A 112 4.82 23.84 -8.26
CA ASN A 112 3.56 23.51 -7.62
C ASN A 112 3.67 22.24 -6.77
N GLU A 113 4.44 21.24 -7.21
CA GLU A 113 4.63 20.01 -6.46
C GLU A 113 5.44 20.27 -5.18
N LEU A 114 6.50 21.07 -5.26
CA LEU A 114 7.27 21.50 -4.09
C LEU A 114 6.41 22.31 -3.11
N ALA A 115 5.56 23.22 -3.64
CA ALA A 115 4.63 24.00 -2.82
C ALA A 115 3.58 23.15 -2.10
N LYS A 116 3.27 21.94 -2.59
CA LYS A 116 2.33 21.00 -1.96
C LYS A 116 2.93 20.21 -0.80
N ILE A 117 4.25 20.20 -0.61
CA ILE A 117 4.91 19.40 0.45
C ILE A 117 4.34 19.72 1.85
N PRO A 118 4.17 20.99 2.28
CA PRO A 118 3.58 21.29 3.59
C PRO A 118 2.14 20.79 3.73
N VAL A 119 1.36 20.83 2.64
CA VAL A 119 -0.01 20.31 2.65
C VAL A 119 -0.02 18.79 2.78
N LYS A 120 0.86 18.09 2.06
CA LYS A 120 1.05 16.62 2.17
C LYS A 120 1.47 16.22 3.59
N LEU A 121 2.35 16.99 4.21
CA LEU A 121 2.76 16.81 5.59
C LEU A 121 1.57 16.90 6.56
N LYS A 122 0.75 17.96 6.42
CA LYS A 122 -0.46 18.12 7.24
C LYS A 122 -1.42 16.94 7.08
N VAL A 123 -1.69 16.53 5.85
CA VAL A 123 -2.56 15.38 5.57
C VAL A 123 -2.00 14.08 6.17
N ALA A 124 -0.70 13.84 6.07
CA ALA A 124 -0.07 12.67 6.66
C ALA A 124 -0.20 12.65 8.20
N LYS A 125 -0.01 13.81 8.86
CA LYS A 125 -0.20 13.95 10.32
C LYS A 125 -1.65 13.67 10.74
N THR A 126 -2.62 14.22 10.02
CA THR A 126 -4.06 13.98 10.29
C THR A 126 -4.39 12.49 10.13
N LYS A 127 -3.97 11.86 9.05
CA LYS A 127 -4.23 10.43 8.82
C LYS A 127 -3.59 9.52 9.87
N ARG A 128 -2.38 9.86 10.34
CA ARG A 128 -1.75 9.15 11.45
C ARG A 128 -2.61 9.22 12.72
N THR A 129 -3.08 10.43 13.07
CA THR A 129 -3.95 10.63 14.25
C THR A 129 -5.24 9.82 14.14
N GLU A 130 -5.94 9.91 13.00
CA GLU A 130 -7.16 9.13 12.73
C GLU A 130 -6.92 7.62 12.84
N THR A 131 -5.78 7.12 12.32
CA THR A 131 -5.43 5.70 12.40
C THR A 131 -5.16 5.26 13.84
N VAL A 132 -4.52 6.10 14.65
CA VAL A 132 -4.28 5.82 16.09
C VAL A 132 -5.60 5.77 16.84
N GLU A 133 -6.50 6.72 16.61
CA GLU A 133 -7.84 6.75 17.24
C GLU A 133 -8.67 5.52 16.85
N GLN A 134 -8.66 5.15 15.57
CA GLN A 134 -9.32 3.93 15.09
C GLN A 134 -8.77 2.67 15.76
N LEU A 135 -7.44 2.59 15.92
CA LEU A 135 -6.81 1.47 16.61
C LEU A 135 -7.23 1.40 18.09
N GLN A 136 -7.30 2.54 18.78
CA GLN A 136 -7.75 2.60 20.16
C GLN A 136 -9.21 2.18 20.30
N THR A 137 -10.07 2.68 19.42
CA THR A 137 -11.50 2.31 19.39
C THR A 137 -11.67 0.82 19.13
N ALA A 138 -10.94 0.26 18.14
CA ALA A 138 -10.99 -1.16 17.83
C ALA A 138 -10.51 -2.03 19.01
N LYS A 139 -9.45 -1.62 19.71
CA LYS A 139 -8.99 -2.32 20.92
C LYS A 139 -10.04 -2.32 22.02
N ALA A 140 -10.64 -1.15 22.29
CA ALA A 140 -11.70 -1.05 23.28
C ALA A 140 -12.95 -1.86 22.92
N GLU A 141 -13.26 -2.01 21.62
CA GLU A 141 -14.37 -2.83 21.15
C GLU A 141 -14.10 -4.34 21.34
N VAL A 142 -12.87 -4.79 21.08
CA VAL A 142 -12.46 -6.18 21.30
C VAL A 142 -12.46 -6.57 22.77
N GLU A 143 -12.19 -5.62 23.67
CA GLU A 143 -12.22 -5.85 25.12
C GLU A 143 -13.64 -5.91 25.70
N LYS A 144 -14.65 -5.50 24.96
CA LYS A 144 -16.05 -5.61 25.43
C LYS A 144 -16.48 -7.07 25.40
N PRO A 145 -17.14 -7.56 26.47
CA PRO A 145 -17.73 -8.89 26.47
C PRO A 145 -18.78 -8.98 25.34
N PHE A 146 -18.82 -10.14 24.70
CA PHE A 146 -19.79 -10.37 23.62
C PHE A 146 -21.21 -10.30 24.19
N ALA A 147 -22.04 -9.39 23.67
CA ALA A 147 -23.37 -9.07 24.21
C ALA A 147 -24.31 -10.31 24.30
N PHE A 148 -24.07 -11.34 23.51
CA PHE A 148 -24.87 -12.56 23.44
C PHE A 148 -24.11 -13.80 23.96
N GLU A 149 -23.05 -13.62 24.78
CA GLU A 149 -22.24 -14.71 25.30
C GLU A 149 -23.05 -15.71 26.13
N ASP A 150 -23.92 -15.23 26.98
CA ASP A 150 -24.81 -16.05 27.79
C ASP A 150 -25.83 -16.84 26.95
N GLU A 151 -26.40 -16.21 25.95
CA GLU A 151 -27.33 -16.85 25.01
C GLU A 151 -26.63 -17.91 24.15
N LEU A 152 -25.40 -17.64 23.70
CA LEU A 152 -24.59 -18.61 22.98
C LEU A 152 -24.26 -19.81 23.85
N ARG A 153 -23.90 -19.58 25.12
CA ARG A 153 -23.62 -20.66 26.09
C ARG A 153 -24.86 -21.54 26.30
N GLU A 154 -26.02 -20.93 26.57
CA GLU A 154 -27.28 -21.67 26.79
C GLU A 154 -27.65 -22.52 25.55
N LYS A 155 -27.57 -21.93 24.36
CA LYS A 155 -27.86 -22.65 23.10
C LYS A 155 -26.86 -23.79 22.83
N THR A 156 -25.59 -23.56 23.16
CA THR A 156 -24.54 -24.57 23.01
C THR A 156 -24.76 -25.76 23.98
N GLU A 157 -25.10 -25.49 25.25
CA GLU A 157 -25.44 -26.48 26.24
C GLU A 157 -26.66 -27.31 25.81
N ARG A 158 -27.72 -26.63 25.31
CA ARG A 158 -28.91 -27.29 24.80
C ARG A 158 -28.64 -28.17 23.59
N LEU A 159 -27.79 -27.70 22.66
CA LEU A 159 -27.37 -28.46 21.47
C LEU A 159 -26.59 -29.73 21.90
N ASN A 160 -25.69 -29.60 22.87
CA ASN A 160 -24.94 -30.72 23.40
C ASN A 160 -25.86 -31.73 24.09
N ALA A 161 -26.84 -31.29 24.87
CA ALA A 161 -27.83 -32.15 25.50
C ALA A 161 -28.66 -32.93 24.46
N LEU A 162 -29.14 -32.25 23.42
CA LEU A 162 -29.89 -32.89 22.32
C LEU A 162 -29.03 -33.89 21.55
N ASN A 163 -27.75 -33.60 21.31
CA ASN A 163 -26.85 -34.56 20.66
C ASN A 163 -26.61 -35.80 21.49
N ILE A 164 -26.50 -35.68 22.81
CA ILE A 164 -26.39 -36.81 23.71
C ILE A 164 -27.67 -37.65 23.67
N GLU A 165 -28.84 -37.05 23.71
CA GLU A 165 -30.13 -37.70 23.62
C GLU A 165 -30.32 -38.45 22.29
N LEU A 166 -29.94 -37.83 21.16
CA LEU A 166 -29.96 -38.46 19.84
C LEU A 166 -29.00 -39.66 19.75
N ASN A 167 -27.78 -39.52 20.26
CA ASN A 167 -26.80 -40.58 20.25
C ASN A 167 -27.21 -41.76 21.16
N LEU A 168 -27.92 -41.50 22.26
CA LEU A 168 -28.51 -42.54 23.09
C LEU A 168 -29.63 -43.27 22.34
N ASN A 169 -30.52 -42.51 21.66
CA ASN A 169 -31.60 -43.10 20.88
C ASN A 169 -31.11 -43.91 19.66
N GLU A 170 -29.99 -43.51 19.03
CA GLU A 170 -29.36 -44.31 17.97
C GLU A 170 -28.73 -45.62 18.50
N LYS A 171 -28.13 -45.60 19.69
CA LYS A 171 -27.61 -46.82 20.33
C LYS A 171 -28.72 -47.77 20.73
N ASP A 172 -29.83 -47.27 21.26
CA ASP A 172 -30.99 -48.09 21.58
C ASP A 172 -31.65 -48.73 20.35
N ARG A 173 -31.68 -48.01 19.22
CA ARG A 173 -32.15 -48.57 17.94
C ARG A 173 -31.22 -49.66 17.40
N SER A 174 -29.91 -49.46 17.49
CA SER A 174 -28.94 -50.45 17.01
C SER A 174 -28.93 -51.73 17.84
N VAL A 175 -29.42 -51.69 19.07
CA VAL A 175 -29.56 -52.89 19.95
C VAL A 175 -30.85 -53.68 19.66
N MET A 176 -31.88 -53.03 19.09
CA MET A 176 -33.14 -53.70 18.71
C MET A 176 -33.10 -54.37 17.32
N ASP A 177 -32.16 -54.03 16.46
CA ASP A 177 -32.03 -54.60 15.11
C ASP A 177 -31.04 -55.80 15.03
N THR A 178 -30.60 -56.36 16.15
CA THR A 178 -29.80 -57.59 16.15
C THR A 178 -30.68 -58.78 16.48
N GLU A 179 -31.49 -59.26 15.55
CA GLU A 179 -31.93 -60.69 15.52
C GLU A 179 -30.78 -61.49 14.94
N PRO A 180 -30.54 -62.72 15.52
CA PRO A 180 -29.44 -63.59 15.08
C PRO A 180 -29.88 -64.40 13.87
N ASP A 181 -29.36 -64.12 12.70
CA ASP A 181 -29.42 -65.08 11.58
C ASP A 181 -28.14 -65.90 11.54
N GLN A 182 -28.39 -67.20 11.58
CA GLN A 182 -27.40 -68.24 11.53
C GLN A 182 -27.02 -68.53 10.07
N SER A 183 -25.77 -69.04 9.93
CA SER A 183 -25.22 -69.82 8.82
C SER A 183 -25.04 -69.07 7.49
N GLU A 184 -23.97 -69.17 6.77
CA GLU A 184 -23.12 -70.27 6.35
C GLU A 184 -21.84 -69.71 5.66
N GLU A 185 -20.76 -70.38 5.95
CA GLU A 185 -19.62 -70.81 5.09
C GLU A 185 -19.09 -69.91 3.93
N GLN A 186 -17.78 -69.82 3.99
CA GLN A 186 -16.76 -69.46 3.05
C GLN A 186 -16.94 -69.86 1.56
N PRO A 187 -16.24 -69.36 0.52
CA PRO A 187 -14.78 -69.43 0.55
C PRO A 187 -14.04 -68.21 -0.11
N GLU A 188 -12.76 -68.18 0.19
CA GLU A 188 -11.67 -67.38 -0.38
C GLU A 188 -11.66 -67.30 -1.91
N ARG A 189 -11.34 -66.14 -2.45
CA ARG A 189 -10.57 -66.06 -3.71
C ARG A 189 -9.49 -64.99 -3.66
N LYS A 190 -8.28 -65.46 -3.82
CA LYS A 190 -7.03 -64.79 -4.05
C LYS A 190 -6.99 -64.12 -5.45
N CYS A 191 -6.01 -63.27 -5.58
CA CYS A 191 -5.30 -62.80 -6.80
C CYS A 191 -5.94 -61.62 -7.50
N ALA A 192 -5.20 -60.69 -8.06
CA ALA A 192 -3.77 -60.59 -8.35
C ALA A 192 -3.43 -59.12 -8.72
N ASN A 193 -2.25 -58.79 -8.37
CA ASN A 193 -1.40 -57.75 -8.92
C ASN A 193 -1.56 -57.53 -10.44
N ARG A 194 -1.65 -56.28 -10.90
CA ARG A 194 -1.00 -55.92 -12.19
C ARG A 194 -0.68 -54.39 -12.24
N GLU A 195 0.61 -54.15 -12.22
CA GLU A 195 1.25 -52.93 -12.69
C GLU A 195 0.87 -52.58 -14.14
N ARG A 196 0.61 -51.30 -14.42
CA ARG A 196 1.33 -50.52 -15.46
C ARG A 196 1.00 -49.07 -15.31
#